data_3b5d2b40daef77d54a9ff2e62f5a918e
#
_entry.id   3b5d2b40daef77d54a9ff2e62f5a918e
#
_cell.length_a   1.000
_cell.length_b   1.000
_cell.length_c   1.000
_cell.angle_alpha   90.00
_cell.angle_beta   90.00
_cell.angle_gamma   90.00
#
_symmetry.space_group_name_H-M   'P 1'
#
loop_
_entity.id
_entity.type
_entity.pdbx_description
1 polymer ?
#
loop_
_entity_poly.entity_id
_entity_poly.type
_entity_poly.pdbx_seq_one_letter_code
_entity_poly.pdbx_strand_id
1 'polypeptide(L)'
;MYYVRKAFDIRLNNNDHVQKLILIALATKAGCNGKSEVTPEEIAEMCEISLRDTISALHQLKRSGMISQLPGFFCVYQLMF
;
A
#
# COMPACT_ATOMS: atom_id res chain seq x y z
N MET A 1 6.62 -1.33 14.69
CA MET A 1 5.57 -0.70 13.87
C MET A 1 6.04 0.57 13.15
N TYR A 2 7.25 0.54 12.71
CA TYR A 2 7.89 1.69 12.07
C TYR A 2 7.12 2.18 10.84
N TYR A 3 6.79 1.26 9.92
CA TYR A 3 6.13 1.63 8.66
C TYR A 3 4.68 2.04 8.85
N VAL A 4 3.98 1.44 9.80
CA VAL A 4 2.60 1.83 10.11
C VAL A 4 2.57 3.28 10.59
N ARG A 5 3.48 3.64 11.47
CA ARG A 5 3.58 5.00 11.99
C ARG A 5 3.88 6.00 10.87
N LYS A 6 4.83 5.65 10.00
CA LYS A 6 5.16 6.49 8.84
C LYS A 6 3.98 6.63 7.88
N ALA A 7 3.24 5.55 7.65
CA ALA A 7 2.08 5.59 6.78
C ALA A 7 1.01 6.54 7.30
N PHE A 8 0.79 6.57 8.61
CA PHE A 8 -0.15 7.52 9.21
C PHE A 8 0.28 8.96 9.02
N ASP A 9 1.59 9.22 9.02
CA ASP A 9 2.12 10.57 8.93
C ASP A 9 2.22 11.09 7.51
N ILE A 10 2.14 10.22 6.50
CA ILE A 10 2.22 10.62 5.11
C ILE A 10 0.96 11.39 4.72
N ARG A 11 1.17 12.54 4.08
CA ARG A 11 0.07 13.34 3.53
C ARG A 11 0.06 13.20 2.02
N LEU A 12 -1.07 12.74 1.50
CA LEU A 12 -1.26 12.58 0.06
C LEU A 12 -1.84 13.86 -0.51
N ASN A 13 -1.37 14.25 -1.68
CA ASN A 13 -1.70 15.54 -2.28
C ASN A 13 -3.19 15.71 -2.58
N ASN A 14 -3.90 14.64 -2.85
CA ASN A 14 -5.31 14.66 -3.22
C ASN A 14 -6.24 14.28 -2.07
N ASN A 15 -5.73 14.14 -0.85
CA ASN A 15 -6.49 13.71 0.32
C ASN A 15 -7.27 12.41 0.08
N ASP A 16 -6.67 11.49 -0.66
CA ASP A 16 -7.32 10.23 -1.00
C ASP A 16 -7.26 9.27 0.18
N HIS A 17 -8.38 9.13 0.87
CA HIS A 17 -8.47 8.26 2.05
C HIS A 17 -8.29 6.79 1.69
N VAL A 18 -8.71 6.38 0.50
CA VAL A 18 -8.54 4.99 0.04
C VAL A 18 -7.05 4.67 -0.10
N GLN A 19 -6.28 5.56 -0.72
CA GLN A 19 -4.84 5.36 -0.84
C GLN A 19 -4.17 5.32 0.54
N LYS A 20 -4.60 6.17 1.44
CA LYS A 20 -4.07 6.19 2.81
C LYS A 20 -4.33 4.87 3.54
N LEU A 21 -5.56 4.35 3.45
CA LEU A 21 -5.92 3.07 4.04
C LEU A 21 -5.06 1.93 3.47
N ILE A 22 -4.83 1.95 2.17
CA ILE A 22 -4.02 0.92 1.51
C ILE A 22 -2.57 0.99 1.98
N LEU A 23 -2.02 2.19 2.11
CA LEU A 23 -0.66 2.36 2.65
C LEU A 23 -0.54 1.78 4.05
N ILE A 24 -1.54 2.04 4.90
CA ILE A 24 -1.56 1.51 6.26
C ILE A 24 -1.66 -0.01 6.25
N ALA A 25 -2.51 -0.57 5.39
CA ALA A 25 -2.64 -2.02 5.25
C ALA A 25 -1.33 -2.67 4.81
N LEU A 26 -0.66 -2.09 3.82
CA LEU A 26 0.63 -2.57 3.36
C LEU A 26 1.68 -2.49 4.47
N ALA A 27 1.69 -1.39 5.20
CA ALA A 27 2.65 -1.18 6.29
C ALA A 27 2.42 -2.20 7.41
N THR A 28 1.16 -2.55 7.68
CA THR A 28 0.82 -3.56 8.68
C THR A 28 1.40 -4.93 8.33
N LYS A 29 1.44 -5.25 7.04
CA LYS A 29 1.98 -6.52 6.55
C LYS A 29 3.48 -6.48 6.27
N ALA A 30 4.08 -5.30 6.32
CA ALA A 30 5.48 -5.14 5.96
C ALA A 30 6.41 -5.72 7.03
N GLY A 31 7.50 -6.34 6.58
CA GLY A 31 8.58 -6.78 7.47
C GLY A 31 9.52 -5.62 7.79
N CYS A 32 10.62 -5.94 8.46
CA CYS A 32 11.62 -4.94 8.86
C CYS A 32 12.24 -4.22 7.66
N ASN A 33 12.24 -4.87 6.51
CA ASN A 33 12.82 -4.32 5.27
C ASN A 33 11.82 -3.53 4.45
N GLY A 34 10.59 -3.36 4.93
CA GLY A 34 9.55 -2.64 4.22
C GLY A 34 8.89 -3.41 3.09
N LYS A 35 9.14 -4.70 2.98
CA LYS A 35 8.52 -5.55 1.95
C LYS A 35 7.21 -6.13 2.49
N SER A 36 6.15 -5.96 1.72
CA SER A 36 4.82 -6.43 2.08
C SER A 36 4.36 -7.49 1.08
N GLU A 37 4.12 -8.72 1.57
CA GLU A 37 3.61 -9.81 0.74
C GLU A 37 2.12 -9.95 0.96
N VAL A 38 1.34 -9.39 0.04
CA VAL A 38 -0.11 -9.38 0.16
C VAL A 38 -0.72 -9.21 -1.23
N THR A 39 -1.82 -9.92 -1.48
CA THR A 39 -2.52 -9.78 -2.77
C THR A 39 -3.44 -8.56 -2.74
N PRO A 40 -3.78 -8.00 -3.93
CA PRO A 40 -4.78 -6.92 -3.97
C PRO A 40 -6.11 -7.34 -3.37
N GLU A 41 -6.49 -8.61 -3.51
CA GLU A 41 -7.73 -9.14 -2.93
C GLU A 41 -7.71 -9.07 -1.41
N GLU A 42 -6.57 -9.40 -0.80
CA GLU A 42 -6.41 -9.31 0.65
C GLU A 42 -6.49 -7.86 1.11
N ILE A 43 -5.87 -6.94 0.36
CA ILE A 43 -5.92 -5.51 0.68
C ILE A 43 -7.37 -5.02 0.61
N ALA A 44 -8.09 -5.40 -0.44
CA ALA A 44 -9.48 -5.00 -0.61
C ALA A 44 -10.33 -5.46 0.57
N GLU A 45 -10.12 -6.69 1.02
CA GLU A 45 -10.83 -7.24 2.17
C GLU A 45 -10.47 -6.51 3.46
N MET A 46 -9.18 -6.24 3.67
CA MET A 46 -8.72 -5.54 4.88
C MET A 46 -9.28 -4.13 4.97
N CYS A 47 -9.41 -3.45 3.84
CA CYS A 47 -9.87 -2.06 3.79
C CYS A 47 -11.38 -1.94 3.54
N GLU A 48 -12.05 -3.06 3.33
CA GLU A 48 -13.50 -3.12 3.03
C GLU A 48 -13.88 -2.25 1.84
N ILE A 49 -13.07 -2.35 0.78
CA ILE A 49 -13.31 -1.62 -0.48
C ILE A 49 -13.34 -2.61 -1.64
N SER A 50 -13.81 -2.17 -2.81
CA SER A 50 -13.86 -3.03 -3.97
C SER A 50 -12.47 -3.34 -4.50
N LEU A 51 -12.32 -4.49 -5.14
CA LEU A 51 -11.05 -4.86 -5.78
C LEU A 51 -10.66 -3.83 -6.85
N ARG A 52 -11.63 -3.32 -7.58
CA ARG A 52 -11.41 -2.31 -8.61
C ARG A 52 -10.76 -1.06 -8.01
N ASP A 53 -11.32 -0.56 -6.91
CA ASP A 53 -10.78 0.63 -6.24
C ASP A 53 -9.39 0.36 -5.66
N THR A 54 -9.17 -0.86 -5.16
CA THR A 54 -7.87 -1.26 -4.63
C THR A 54 -6.81 -1.23 -5.74
N ILE A 55 -7.10 -1.83 -6.88
CA ILE A 55 -6.15 -1.86 -7.99
C ILE A 55 -5.84 -0.47 -8.50
N SER A 56 -6.87 0.37 -8.63
CA SER A 56 -6.69 1.76 -9.06
C SER A 56 -5.80 2.53 -8.09
N ALA A 57 -6.05 2.40 -6.80
CA ALA A 57 -5.28 3.10 -5.77
C ALA A 57 -3.84 2.60 -5.72
N LEU A 58 -3.62 1.28 -5.84
CA LEU A 58 -2.27 0.72 -5.89
C LEU A 58 -1.49 1.27 -7.09
N HIS A 59 -2.16 1.37 -8.23
CA HIS A 59 -1.54 1.94 -9.43
C HIS A 59 -1.10 3.40 -9.20
N GLN A 60 -1.96 4.18 -8.57
CA GLN A 60 -1.66 5.57 -8.26
C GLN A 60 -0.51 5.71 -7.26
N LEU A 61 -0.48 4.85 -6.26
CA LEU A 61 0.60 4.85 -5.27
C LEU A 61 1.94 4.48 -5.92
N LYS A 62 1.94 3.55 -6.87
CA LYS A 62 3.15 3.21 -7.62
C LYS A 62 3.61 4.40 -8.46
N ARG A 63 2.69 5.10 -9.09
CA ARG A 63 3.03 6.28 -9.92
C ARG A 63 3.60 7.42 -9.09
N SER A 64 3.11 7.60 -7.88
CA SER A 64 3.59 8.68 -7.01
C SER A 64 4.89 8.32 -6.27
N GLY A 65 5.38 7.08 -6.42
CA GLY A 65 6.62 6.65 -5.80
C GLY A 65 6.50 6.24 -4.34
N MET A 66 5.29 6.10 -3.82
CA MET A 66 5.08 5.67 -2.43
C MET A 66 5.36 4.19 -2.25
N ILE A 67 5.09 3.39 -3.27
CA ILE A 67 5.36 1.95 -3.26
C ILE A 67 5.98 1.54 -4.58
N SER A 68 6.63 0.37 -4.56
CA SER A 68 7.19 -0.25 -5.76
C SER A 68 6.85 -1.72 -5.75
N GLN A 69 6.50 -2.28 -6.90
CA GLN A 69 6.26 -3.70 -7.04
C GLN A 69 7.55 -4.36 -7.52
N LEU A 70 8.00 -5.39 -6.80
CA LEU A 70 9.24 -6.05 -7.14
C LEU A 70 9.09 -6.87 -8.42
N PRO A 71 10.07 -6.77 -9.35
CA PRO A 71 10.02 -7.55 -10.60
C PRO A 71 9.98 -9.06 -10.30
N GLY A 72 9.10 -9.76 -10.99
CA GLY A 72 8.95 -11.21 -10.81
C GLY A 72 8.12 -11.63 -9.61
N PHE A 73 7.66 -10.68 -8.80
CA PHE A 73 6.88 -10.97 -7.60
C PHE A 73 5.61 -10.12 -7.62
N PHE A 74 4.52 -10.70 -8.10
CA PHE A 74 3.27 -9.96 -8.32
C PHE A 74 2.60 -9.48 -7.03
N CYS A 75 2.86 -10.14 -5.92
CA CYS A 75 2.22 -9.83 -4.65
C CYS A 75 3.17 -9.26 -3.62
N VAL A 76 4.34 -8.78 -4.05
CA VAL A 76 5.31 -8.20 -3.12
C VAL A 76 5.48 -6.72 -3.44
N TYR A 77 5.16 -5.89 -2.48
CA TYR A 77 5.28 -4.44 -2.60
C TYR A 77 6.34 -3.92 -1.67
N GLN A 78 7.21 -3.05 -2.19
CA GLN A 78 8.25 -2.40 -1.40
C GLN A 78 7.75 -1.01 -1.00
N LEU A 79 7.72 -0.76 0.30
CA LEU A 79 7.40 0.58 0.79
C LEU A 79 8.59 1.50 0.58
N MET A 80 8.35 2.68 0.03
CA MET A 80 9.39 3.63 -0.37
C MET A 80 9.49 4.84 0.56
N PHE A 81 9.06 4.66 1.79
CA PHE A 81 9.11 5.76 2.77
C PHE A 81 9.68 5.32 4.11
#